data_110e386abd5a68455f5130760629594e
#
_entry.id   110e386abd5a68455f5130760629594e
#
_cell.length_a   1.000
_cell.length_b   1.000
_cell.length_c   1.000
_cell.angle_alpha   90.00
_cell.angle_beta   90.00
_cell.angle_gamma   90.00
#
_symmetry.space_group_name_H-M   'P 1'
#
loop_
_entity.id
_entity.type
_entity.pdbx_description
1 polymer ?
#
loop_
_entity_poly.entity_id
_entity_poly.type
_entity_poly.pdbx_seq_one_letter_code
_entity_poly.pdbx_strand_id
1 'polypeptide(L)'
;MLPLFNYKVYNFELIYGLLHVIRYFILKKNFPLKTFTQTKLIIYVSIFFMLFDNYSFFHNVLQVYPLNLQNIGFLISLAVILVFLMIFLLSLFGYKYTLKPILIILLLVSSLTNYFMNSFHTIIDASMIRNALQTNIHESMDLFTLKLLVYFVLLGVLPSLFVYKAKIEYRPFKQEFFSRLKFIGFSLIVIIATFFLFSKFYASFLREHKPLRYTVNPAYWMYSIGKYISLTFNDGKLIVKPIGLNAKVLNDDNRSKLIIMVVGEAARADHFSLNGYKRETNPLLSKENIVNFPNFYSCGTSTAESVPCMFSEYDKSDYSYKKGISTENVLDILKHTQKVAILWRDNNSDSKGVALRVRYEDYKIPKNNTICENGECRDIGMLVGLDTFIKKNKGKNILIILHQMGNHGPAYYKRYPAKFEKFKPTCKTNQLEDCTQEEIANAYDNAILYTDYFLHQTIEFLKPYSKKYDTAMIYMSDHGESLGEGGVYLHGLPYFMAPSAQIHIGSLMWFGKNMAKEINEKALRKRKDNRYTQDDLFHTLLGIFDVKTKEYNKKMDILHNEH
;
A
#
# COMPACT_ATOMS: atom_id res chain seq x y z
N MET A 1 -30.22 -10.83 22.05
CA MET A 1 -29.11 -10.88 23.01
C MET A 1 -28.41 -12.25 23.05
N LEU A 2 -28.33 -13.02 21.96
CA LEU A 2 -27.79 -14.40 21.97
C LEU A 2 -26.88 -14.84 20.81
N PRO A 3 -26.39 -14.00 19.87
CA PRO A 3 -25.37 -14.44 18.90
C PRO A 3 -23.92 -14.06 19.26
N LEU A 4 -23.69 -13.08 20.14
CA LEU A 4 -22.33 -12.58 20.43
C LEU A 4 -21.52 -13.45 21.42
N PHE A 5 -22.19 -14.32 22.18
CA PHE A 5 -21.51 -15.20 23.15
C PHE A 5 -20.89 -16.45 22.51
N ASN A 6 -21.46 -16.94 21.39
CA ASN A 6 -20.95 -18.14 20.73
C ASN A 6 -19.64 -17.88 19.94
N TYR A 7 -19.45 -16.70 19.37
CA TYR A 7 -18.23 -16.40 18.56
C TYR A 7 -16.95 -16.33 19.42
N LYS A 8 -17.03 -15.79 20.64
CA LYS A 8 -15.88 -15.76 21.57
C LYS A 8 -15.50 -17.13 22.12
N VAL A 9 -16.46 -18.02 22.31
CA VAL A 9 -16.22 -19.37 22.85
C VAL A 9 -15.56 -20.26 21.79
N TYR A 10 -16.04 -20.23 20.53
CA TYR A 10 -15.43 -20.99 19.42
C TYR A 10 -13.97 -20.57 19.14
N ASN A 11 -13.67 -19.28 19.22
CA ASN A 11 -12.31 -18.79 19.04
C ASN A 11 -11.36 -19.26 20.16
N PHE A 12 -11.85 -19.35 21.39
CA PHE A 12 -11.04 -19.80 22.53
C PHE A 12 -10.76 -21.30 22.47
N GLU A 13 -11.73 -22.11 22.08
CA GLU A 13 -11.54 -23.56 21.89
C GLU A 13 -10.61 -23.89 20.74
N LEU A 14 -10.69 -23.15 19.64
CA LEU A 14 -9.80 -23.33 18.48
C LEU A 14 -8.34 -22.97 18.85
N ILE A 15 -8.14 -21.86 19.55
CA ILE A 15 -6.80 -21.44 20.03
C ILE A 15 -6.27 -22.47 21.03
N TYR A 16 -7.10 -22.94 21.95
CA TYR A 16 -6.72 -23.96 22.92
C TYR A 16 -6.38 -25.29 22.25
N GLY A 17 -7.16 -25.70 21.26
CA GLY A 17 -6.88 -26.88 20.43
C GLY A 17 -5.57 -26.76 19.67
N LEU A 18 -5.32 -25.62 19.03
CA LEU A 18 -4.05 -25.34 18.33
C LEU A 18 -2.85 -25.34 19.27
N LEU A 19 -2.97 -24.72 20.44
CA LEU A 19 -1.92 -24.74 21.48
C LEU A 19 -1.67 -26.15 21.99
N HIS A 20 -2.73 -26.97 22.12
CA HIS A 20 -2.59 -28.37 22.54
C HIS A 20 -1.87 -29.22 21.48
N VAL A 21 -2.18 -29.01 20.20
CA VAL A 21 -1.49 -29.67 19.07
C VAL A 21 -0.01 -29.25 19.04
N ILE A 22 0.28 -27.96 19.14
CA ILE A 22 1.65 -27.44 19.18
C ILE A 22 2.41 -28.02 20.38
N ARG A 23 1.79 -27.99 21.57
CA ARG A 23 2.35 -28.56 22.80
C ARG A 23 2.61 -30.05 22.68
N TYR A 24 1.67 -30.80 22.07
CA TYR A 24 1.84 -32.22 21.79
C TYR A 24 3.03 -32.48 20.88
N PHE A 25 3.15 -31.72 19.79
CA PHE A 25 4.30 -31.83 18.87
C PHE A 25 5.62 -31.40 19.51
N ILE A 26 5.61 -30.40 20.41
CA ILE A 26 6.82 -29.93 21.11
C ILE A 26 7.29 -30.93 22.17
N LEU A 27 6.36 -31.43 23.00
CA LEU A 27 6.68 -32.24 24.19
C LEU A 27 6.97 -33.70 23.89
N LYS A 28 6.48 -34.24 22.76
CA LYS A 28 6.77 -35.63 22.40
C LYS A 28 8.21 -35.78 21.93
N LYS A 29 9.14 -35.99 22.85
CA LYS A 29 10.57 -36.18 22.63
C LYS A 29 10.90 -37.33 21.65
N ASN A 30 10.04 -38.33 21.52
CA ASN A 30 10.22 -39.54 20.73
C ASN A 30 9.14 -39.67 19.64
N PHE A 31 9.03 -38.69 18.75
CA PHE A 31 8.33 -38.96 17.48
C PHE A 31 9.31 -39.82 16.64
N PRO A 32 8.97 -41.05 16.25
CA PRO A 32 9.83 -41.89 15.43
C PRO A 32 9.83 -41.37 13.99
N LEU A 33 10.42 -40.19 13.78
CA LEU A 33 10.65 -39.70 12.43
C LEU A 33 11.75 -40.57 11.82
N LYS A 34 11.40 -41.24 10.72
CA LYS A 34 12.40 -41.90 9.85
C LYS A 34 13.51 -40.92 9.53
N THR A 35 14.75 -41.40 9.43
CA THR A 35 15.85 -40.58 8.92
C THR A 35 15.60 -40.19 7.47
N PHE A 36 15.81 -38.94 7.15
CA PHE A 36 15.64 -38.39 5.82
C PHE A 36 17.00 -38.07 5.21
N THR A 37 17.17 -38.30 3.92
CA THR A 37 18.26 -37.63 3.18
C THR A 37 17.85 -36.18 2.93
N GLN A 38 18.83 -35.27 2.74
CA GLN A 38 18.56 -33.88 2.38
C GLN A 38 17.63 -33.75 1.17
N THR A 39 17.87 -34.55 0.14
CA THR A 39 17.07 -34.60 -1.09
C THR A 39 15.61 -34.95 -0.82
N LYS A 40 15.34 -35.97 0.02
CA LYS A 40 13.95 -36.34 0.36
C LYS A 40 13.23 -35.21 1.08
N LEU A 41 13.90 -34.53 2.02
CA LEU A 41 13.28 -33.41 2.73
C LEU A 41 12.96 -32.23 1.78
N ILE A 42 13.88 -31.90 0.85
CA ILE A 42 13.65 -30.92 -0.20
C ILE A 42 12.43 -31.28 -1.04
N ILE A 43 12.31 -32.55 -1.50
CA ILE A 43 11.15 -32.99 -2.30
C ILE A 43 9.84 -32.81 -1.52
N TYR A 44 9.77 -33.27 -0.26
CA TYR A 44 8.55 -33.17 0.53
C TYR A 44 8.14 -31.70 0.76
N VAL A 45 9.09 -30.82 1.07
CA VAL A 45 8.78 -29.40 1.25
C VAL A 45 8.39 -28.74 -0.08
N SER A 46 9.00 -29.12 -1.20
CA SER A 46 8.62 -28.60 -2.53
C SER A 46 7.21 -29.01 -2.93
N ILE A 47 6.82 -30.26 -2.66
CA ILE A 47 5.45 -30.74 -2.87
C ILE A 47 4.49 -30.02 -1.94
N PHE A 48 4.87 -29.80 -0.67
CA PHE A 48 4.07 -29.05 0.29
C PHE A 48 3.78 -27.63 -0.19
N PHE A 49 4.79 -26.89 -0.66
CA PHE A 49 4.60 -25.56 -1.23
C PHE A 49 3.65 -25.57 -2.42
N MET A 50 3.80 -26.54 -3.32
CA MET A 50 2.92 -26.65 -4.50
C MET A 50 1.46 -26.90 -4.09
N LEU A 51 1.22 -27.80 -3.13
CA LEU A 51 -0.14 -28.21 -2.75
C LEU A 51 -0.86 -27.19 -1.86
N PHE A 52 -0.15 -26.58 -0.92
CA PHE A 52 -0.77 -25.79 0.15
C PHE A 52 -0.50 -24.30 0.06
N ASP A 53 0.60 -23.88 -0.57
CA ASP A 53 0.97 -22.46 -0.62
C ASP A 53 0.74 -21.81 -1.99
N ASN A 54 0.17 -22.54 -2.97
CA ASN A 54 -0.09 -22.05 -4.31
C ASN A 54 -1.57 -22.10 -4.72
N TYR A 55 -2.49 -22.05 -3.74
CA TYR A 55 -3.93 -22.03 -4.04
C TYR A 55 -4.31 -20.83 -4.90
N SER A 56 -3.91 -19.61 -4.54
CA SER A 56 -4.19 -18.39 -5.31
C SER A 56 -3.65 -18.49 -6.74
N PHE A 57 -2.44 -19.05 -6.93
CA PHE A 57 -1.89 -19.28 -8.26
C PHE A 57 -2.77 -20.19 -9.10
N PHE A 58 -3.11 -21.39 -8.62
CA PHE A 58 -3.94 -22.34 -9.37
C PHE A 58 -5.37 -21.85 -9.55
N HIS A 59 -5.94 -21.15 -8.58
CA HIS A 59 -7.26 -20.52 -8.71
C HIS A 59 -7.28 -19.53 -9.88
N ASN A 60 -6.33 -18.62 -9.96
CA ASN A 60 -6.23 -17.64 -11.04
C ASN A 60 -5.90 -18.29 -12.40
N VAL A 61 -5.06 -19.33 -12.41
CA VAL A 61 -4.76 -20.10 -13.63
C VAL A 61 -6.02 -20.78 -14.17
N LEU A 62 -6.86 -21.36 -13.32
CA LEU A 62 -8.09 -22.04 -13.73
C LEU A 62 -9.14 -21.09 -14.31
N GLN A 63 -9.11 -19.81 -13.97
CA GLN A 63 -9.97 -18.80 -14.61
C GLN A 63 -9.59 -18.56 -16.08
N VAL A 64 -8.29 -18.67 -16.41
CA VAL A 64 -7.77 -18.47 -17.78
C VAL A 64 -7.74 -19.77 -18.56
N TYR A 65 -7.37 -20.85 -17.91
CA TYR A 65 -7.27 -22.22 -18.46
C TYR A 65 -8.21 -23.16 -17.68
N PRO A 66 -9.52 -23.19 -18.00
CA PRO A 66 -10.48 -24.02 -17.30
C PRO A 66 -10.11 -25.50 -17.35
N LEU A 67 -10.49 -26.26 -16.30
CA LEU A 67 -10.22 -27.69 -16.22
C LEU A 67 -11.04 -28.46 -17.26
N ASN A 68 -10.38 -28.82 -18.35
CA ASN A 68 -10.93 -29.62 -19.45
C ASN A 68 -9.84 -30.48 -20.08
N LEU A 69 -10.21 -31.36 -21.01
CA LEU A 69 -9.27 -32.28 -21.66
C LEU A 69 -8.14 -31.58 -22.44
N GLN A 70 -8.39 -30.37 -22.95
CA GLN A 70 -7.36 -29.61 -23.68
C GLN A 70 -6.31 -28.99 -22.73
N ASN A 71 -6.72 -28.56 -21.55
CA ASN A 71 -5.87 -27.82 -20.61
C ASN A 71 -5.24 -28.72 -19.54
N ILE A 72 -5.81 -29.91 -19.25
CA ILE A 72 -5.38 -30.76 -18.11
C ILE A 72 -3.88 -31.10 -18.17
N GLY A 73 -3.35 -31.38 -19.34
CA GLY A 73 -1.93 -31.67 -19.53
C GLY A 73 -1.06 -30.45 -19.17
N PHE A 74 -1.47 -29.26 -19.60
CA PHE A 74 -0.79 -28.02 -19.27
C PHE A 74 -0.90 -27.69 -17.76
N LEU A 75 -2.07 -27.85 -17.13
CA LEU A 75 -2.27 -27.64 -15.69
C LEU A 75 -1.39 -28.57 -14.85
N ILE A 76 -1.29 -29.84 -15.20
CA ILE A 76 -0.36 -30.81 -14.58
C ILE A 76 1.08 -30.37 -14.80
N SER A 77 1.43 -29.91 -16.00
CA SER A 77 2.78 -29.41 -16.31
C SER A 77 3.19 -28.21 -15.45
N LEU A 78 2.26 -27.30 -15.13
CA LEU A 78 2.51 -26.19 -14.21
C LEU A 78 2.84 -26.70 -12.80
N ALA A 79 2.09 -27.67 -12.28
CA ALA A 79 2.39 -28.27 -10.97
C ALA A 79 3.77 -28.94 -10.96
N VAL A 80 4.11 -29.66 -12.03
CA VAL A 80 5.45 -30.27 -12.19
C VAL A 80 6.53 -29.20 -12.21
N ILE A 81 6.38 -28.14 -13.01
CA ILE A 81 7.38 -27.05 -13.05
C ILE A 81 7.53 -26.40 -11.69
N LEU A 82 6.45 -26.10 -10.96
CA LEU A 82 6.53 -25.49 -9.62
C LEU A 82 7.31 -26.38 -8.65
N VAL A 83 7.02 -27.68 -8.61
CA VAL A 83 7.75 -28.63 -7.74
C VAL A 83 9.23 -28.65 -8.11
N PHE A 84 9.57 -28.83 -9.39
CA PHE A 84 10.97 -28.94 -9.82
C PHE A 84 11.71 -27.61 -9.74
N LEU A 85 11.05 -26.47 -9.92
CA LEU A 85 11.61 -25.15 -9.67
C LEU A 85 11.99 -24.98 -8.19
N MET A 86 11.12 -25.40 -7.28
CA MET A 86 11.40 -25.37 -5.84
C MET A 86 12.53 -26.34 -5.47
N ILE A 87 12.52 -27.56 -6.01
CA ILE A 87 13.63 -28.52 -5.83
C ILE A 87 14.95 -27.92 -6.31
N PHE A 88 14.97 -27.30 -7.48
CA PHE A 88 16.13 -26.62 -8.04
C PHE A 88 16.64 -25.53 -7.09
N LEU A 89 15.79 -24.58 -6.72
CA LEU A 89 16.14 -23.45 -5.85
C LEU A 89 16.63 -23.92 -4.48
N LEU A 90 15.91 -24.83 -3.82
CA LEU A 90 16.29 -25.33 -2.50
C LEU A 90 17.57 -26.17 -2.54
N SER A 91 17.85 -26.86 -3.64
CA SER A 91 19.09 -27.64 -3.83
C SER A 91 20.32 -26.74 -3.95
N LEU A 92 20.20 -25.50 -4.42
CA LEU A 92 21.29 -24.54 -4.48
C LEU A 92 21.78 -24.15 -3.07
N PHE A 93 20.85 -24.01 -2.12
CA PHE A 93 21.12 -23.50 -0.77
C PHE A 93 21.14 -24.57 0.33
N GLY A 94 20.75 -25.81 0.01
CA GLY A 94 20.55 -26.89 0.96
C GLY A 94 21.84 -27.55 1.43
N TYR A 95 22.61 -26.93 2.33
CA TYR A 95 23.79 -27.53 2.98
C TYR A 95 23.48 -27.98 4.41
N LYS A 96 24.43 -28.72 5.03
CA LYS A 96 24.26 -29.32 6.36
C LYS A 96 23.72 -28.32 7.41
N TYR A 97 24.20 -27.09 7.40
CA TYR A 97 23.87 -26.08 8.41
C TYR A 97 22.82 -25.07 7.92
N THR A 98 22.56 -25.00 6.62
CA THR A 98 21.67 -23.98 6.03
C THR A 98 20.30 -24.53 5.63
N LEU A 99 20.19 -25.83 5.32
CA LEU A 99 18.95 -26.42 4.80
C LEU A 99 17.77 -26.20 5.76
N LYS A 100 17.88 -26.63 7.01
CA LYS A 100 16.78 -26.50 7.98
C LYS A 100 16.40 -25.04 8.25
N PRO A 101 17.34 -24.13 8.59
CA PRO A 101 17.01 -22.72 8.76
C PRO A 101 16.30 -22.10 7.55
N ILE A 102 16.79 -22.37 6.35
CA ILE A 102 16.18 -21.85 5.11
C ILE A 102 14.77 -22.39 4.94
N LEU A 103 14.56 -23.70 5.07
CA LEU A 103 13.21 -24.29 4.95
C LEU A 103 12.24 -23.73 5.98
N ILE A 104 12.67 -23.54 7.23
CA ILE A 104 11.84 -22.97 8.30
C ILE A 104 11.46 -21.53 7.97
N ILE A 105 12.43 -20.70 7.58
CA ILE A 105 12.16 -19.31 7.19
C ILE A 105 11.17 -19.25 6.01
N LEU A 106 11.40 -20.07 4.99
CA LEU A 106 10.52 -20.12 3.82
C LEU A 106 9.10 -20.54 4.20
N LEU A 107 8.92 -21.56 5.03
CA LEU A 107 7.62 -22.02 5.49
C LEU A 107 6.88 -20.94 6.28
N LEU A 108 7.57 -20.27 7.23
CA LEU A 108 6.97 -19.22 8.03
C LEU A 108 6.57 -18.01 7.20
N VAL A 109 7.44 -17.53 6.31
CA VAL A 109 7.16 -16.37 5.46
C VAL A 109 6.10 -16.73 4.41
N SER A 110 6.19 -17.91 3.78
CA SER A 110 5.20 -18.34 2.77
C SER A 110 3.80 -18.48 3.33
N SER A 111 3.65 -18.92 4.58
CA SER A 111 2.33 -19.03 5.22
C SER A 111 1.66 -17.66 5.43
N LEU A 112 2.45 -16.62 5.77
CA LEU A 112 1.94 -15.25 5.88
C LEU A 112 1.59 -14.69 4.51
N THR A 113 2.48 -14.82 3.53
CA THR A 113 2.22 -14.35 2.16
C THR A 113 1.02 -15.06 1.54
N ASN A 114 0.87 -16.37 1.79
CA ASN A 114 -0.27 -17.15 1.33
C ASN A 114 -1.60 -16.63 1.91
N TYR A 115 -1.63 -16.26 3.18
CA TYR A 115 -2.80 -15.61 3.78
C TYR A 115 -3.19 -14.32 3.05
N PHE A 116 -2.24 -13.41 2.86
CA PHE A 116 -2.52 -12.13 2.18
C PHE A 116 -2.92 -12.31 0.72
N MET A 117 -2.26 -13.23 0.01
CA MET A 117 -2.60 -13.53 -1.38
C MET A 117 -3.99 -14.16 -1.53
N ASN A 118 -4.41 -15.02 -0.58
CA ASN A 118 -5.71 -15.69 -0.64
C ASN A 118 -6.86 -14.83 -0.11
N SER A 119 -6.62 -14.01 0.92
CA SER A 119 -7.67 -13.20 1.56
C SER A 119 -7.86 -11.84 0.89
N PHE A 120 -6.79 -11.23 0.39
CA PHE A 120 -6.83 -9.87 -0.19
C PHE A 120 -6.45 -9.81 -1.67
N HIS A 121 -6.06 -10.94 -2.27
CA HIS A 121 -5.56 -11.03 -3.65
C HIS A 121 -4.38 -10.10 -3.94
N THR A 122 -3.60 -9.79 -2.90
CA THR A 122 -2.42 -8.93 -3.02
C THR A 122 -1.26 -9.65 -3.71
N ILE A 123 -0.39 -8.88 -4.34
CA ILE A 123 0.87 -9.36 -4.92
C ILE A 123 2.02 -8.90 -4.02
N ILE A 124 2.85 -9.85 -3.56
CA ILE A 124 3.99 -9.54 -2.68
C ILE A 124 5.21 -9.17 -3.54
N ASP A 125 5.16 -8.00 -4.12
CA ASP A 125 6.25 -7.43 -4.90
C ASP A 125 7.20 -6.56 -4.05
N ALA A 126 8.23 -5.95 -4.66
CA ALA A 126 9.18 -5.11 -3.94
C ALA A 126 8.53 -3.85 -3.34
N SER A 127 7.46 -3.34 -3.95
CA SER A 127 6.70 -2.19 -3.43
C SER A 127 5.88 -2.59 -2.21
N MET A 128 5.20 -3.73 -2.26
CA MET A 128 4.45 -4.28 -1.12
C MET A 128 5.37 -4.62 0.05
N ILE A 129 6.57 -5.18 -0.20
CA ILE A 129 7.58 -5.44 0.85
C ILE A 129 7.98 -4.12 1.52
N ARG A 130 8.23 -3.07 0.74
CA ARG A 130 8.54 -1.74 1.28
C ARG A 130 7.38 -1.20 2.12
N ASN A 131 6.16 -1.28 1.60
CA ASN A 131 4.95 -0.84 2.29
C ASN A 131 4.82 -1.56 3.64
N ALA A 132 4.95 -2.89 3.67
CA ALA A 132 4.91 -3.68 4.90
C ALA A 132 6.00 -3.29 5.92
N LEU A 133 7.23 -2.99 5.46
CA LEU A 133 8.32 -2.54 6.33
C LEU A 133 8.15 -1.10 6.85
N GLN A 134 7.38 -0.27 6.15
CA GLN A 134 7.08 1.11 6.53
C GLN A 134 5.74 1.26 7.25
N THR A 135 4.97 0.19 7.36
CA THR A 135 3.70 0.14 8.09
C THR A 135 3.95 0.24 9.59
N ASN A 136 3.17 1.05 10.29
CA ASN A 136 3.29 1.19 11.74
C ASN A 136 2.58 0.04 12.50
N ILE A 137 2.82 -0.03 13.83
CA ILE A 137 2.28 -1.11 14.67
C ILE A 137 0.74 -1.09 14.69
N HIS A 138 0.10 0.08 14.70
CA HIS A 138 -1.37 0.19 14.73
C HIS A 138 -2.01 -0.39 13.47
N GLU A 139 -1.50 -0.02 12.30
CA GLU A 139 -1.95 -0.57 11.02
C GLU A 139 -1.68 -2.08 10.92
N SER A 140 -0.51 -2.53 11.41
CA SER A 140 -0.18 -3.96 11.45
C SER A 140 -1.16 -4.75 12.33
N MET A 141 -1.62 -4.18 13.45
CA MET A 141 -2.61 -4.80 14.32
C MET A 141 -3.99 -4.89 13.69
N ASP A 142 -4.36 -3.96 12.80
CA ASP A 142 -5.60 -4.04 12.03
C ASP A 142 -5.60 -5.20 11.00
N LEU A 143 -4.43 -5.70 10.62
CA LEU A 143 -4.28 -6.86 9.75
C LEU A 143 -4.24 -8.19 10.52
N PHE A 144 -4.16 -8.15 11.85
CA PHE A 144 -4.07 -9.37 12.67
C PHE A 144 -5.45 -10.00 12.87
N THR A 145 -5.64 -11.20 12.31
CA THR A 145 -6.91 -11.95 12.38
C THR A 145 -6.69 -13.36 12.91
N LEU A 146 -7.76 -14.00 13.40
CA LEU A 146 -7.70 -15.41 13.76
C LEU A 146 -7.35 -16.29 12.55
N LYS A 147 -7.88 -15.95 11.37
CA LYS A 147 -7.59 -16.64 10.11
C LYS A 147 -6.10 -16.56 9.76
N LEU A 148 -5.48 -15.39 9.92
CA LEU A 148 -4.02 -15.23 9.78
C LEU A 148 -3.27 -16.19 10.73
N LEU A 149 -3.69 -16.24 12.00
CA LEU A 149 -3.07 -17.12 12.98
C LEU A 149 -3.20 -18.60 12.58
N VAL A 150 -4.37 -19.02 12.09
CA VAL A 150 -4.61 -20.40 11.60
C VAL A 150 -3.68 -20.71 10.41
N TYR A 151 -3.61 -19.83 9.41
CA TYR A 151 -2.69 -20.00 8.28
C TYR A 151 -1.24 -20.13 8.75
N PHE A 152 -0.80 -19.21 9.62
CA PHE A 152 0.56 -19.22 10.15
C PHE A 152 0.91 -20.49 10.92
N VAL A 153 -0.02 -20.96 11.75
CA VAL A 153 0.21 -22.20 12.54
C VAL A 153 0.20 -23.43 11.65
N LEU A 154 -0.82 -23.59 10.79
CA LEU A 154 -1.00 -24.82 10.00
C LEU A 154 0.02 -24.94 8.88
N LEU A 155 0.31 -23.85 8.17
CA LEU A 155 1.19 -23.86 6.99
C LEU A 155 2.63 -23.41 7.30
N GLY A 156 2.82 -22.67 8.37
CA GLY A 156 4.14 -22.19 8.80
C GLY A 156 4.72 -23.00 9.97
N VAL A 157 4.12 -22.90 11.16
CA VAL A 157 4.70 -23.42 12.41
C VAL A 157 4.75 -24.95 12.43
N LEU A 158 3.66 -25.64 12.12
CA LEU A 158 3.61 -27.10 12.16
C LEU A 158 4.58 -27.76 11.18
N PRO A 159 4.64 -27.40 9.88
CA PRO A 159 5.64 -27.95 8.97
C PRO A 159 7.06 -27.52 9.36
N SER A 160 7.28 -26.34 9.93
CA SER A 160 8.57 -25.93 10.46
C SER A 160 9.03 -26.80 11.63
N LEU A 161 8.15 -27.17 12.54
CA LEU A 161 8.43 -28.11 13.64
C LEU A 161 8.77 -29.50 13.10
N PHE A 162 8.10 -29.96 12.04
CA PHE A 162 8.46 -31.20 11.36
C PHE A 162 9.88 -31.12 10.79
N VAL A 163 10.22 -30.06 10.04
CA VAL A 163 11.56 -29.85 9.50
C VAL A 163 12.63 -29.78 10.62
N TYR A 164 12.34 -29.05 11.71
CA TYR A 164 13.24 -28.93 12.86
C TYR A 164 13.54 -30.29 13.49
N LYS A 165 12.50 -31.12 13.74
CA LYS A 165 12.64 -32.44 14.38
C LYS A 165 13.13 -33.54 13.41
N ALA A 166 13.06 -33.36 12.10
CA ALA A 166 13.51 -34.33 11.12
C ALA A 166 14.99 -34.69 11.34
N LYS A 167 15.28 -35.97 11.49
CA LYS A 167 16.67 -36.46 11.55
C LYS A 167 17.22 -36.56 10.14
N ILE A 168 18.27 -35.77 9.84
CA ILE A 168 18.90 -35.78 8.50
C ILE A 168 20.17 -36.62 8.56
N GLU A 169 20.24 -37.60 7.68
CA GLU A 169 21.44 -38.37 7.42
C GLU A 169 22.31 -37.60 6.42
N TYR A 170 23.53 -37.23 6.89
CA TYR A 170 24.48 -36.48 6.08
C TYR A 170 25.52 -37.44 5.49
N ARG A 171 25.70 -37.38 4.18
CA ARG A 171 26.74 -38.11 3.46
C ARG A 171 28.07 -37.33 3.48
N PRO A 172 29.22 -37.99 3.18
CA PRO A 172 30.47 -37.29 2.96
C PRO A 172 30.34 -36.19 1.91
N PHE A 173 31.05 -35.09 2.09
CA PHE A 173 30.89 -33.87 1.27
C PHE A 173 30.91 -34.14 -0.25
N LYS A 174 31.88 -34.94 -0.74
CA LYS A 174 31.97 -35.28 -2.17
C LYS A 174 30.74 -36.00 -2.68
N GLN A 175 30.22 -36.99 -1.95
CA GLN A 175 29.05 -37.75 -2.34
C GLN A 175 27.80 -36.87 -2.34
N GLU A 176 27.67 -36.01 -1.34
CA GLU A 176 26.55 -35.07 -1.23
C GLU A 176 26.59 -34.03 -2.36
N PHE A 177 27.78 -33.49 -2.67
CA PHE A 177 27.95 -32.53 -3.76
C PHE A 177 27.56 -33.11 -5.12
N PHE A 178 28.06 -34.32 -5.49
CA PHE A 178 27.70 -34.94 -6.75
C PHE A 178 26.26 -35.39 -6.80
N SER A 179 25.70 -35.90 -5.69
CA SER A 179 24.27 -36.23 -5.61
C SER A 179 23.40 -35.00 -5.87
N ARG A 180 23.76 -33.88 -5.29
CA ARG A 180 23.06 -32.59 -5.46
C ARG A 180 23.19 -32.07 -6.89
N LEU A 181 24.39 -32.09 -7.45
CA LEU A 181 24.61 -31.66 -8.84
C LEU A 181 23.76 -32.49 -9.83
N LYS A 182 23.68 -33.81 -9.64
CA LYS A 182 22.79 -34.69 -10.41
C LYS A 182 21.34 -34.29 -10.24
N PHE A 183 20.92 -33.95 -9.01
CA PHE A 183 19.52 -33.59 -8.73
C PHE A 183 19.14 -32.23 -9.29
N ILE A 184 20.05 -31.25 -9.24
CA ILE A 184 19.91 -29.95 -9.90
C ILE A 184 19.80 -30.15 -11.42
N GLY A 185 20.72 -30.92 -12.03
CA GLY A 185 20.70 -31.22 -13.46
C GLY A 185 19.43 -31.92 -13.88
N PHE A 186 18.98 -32.93 -13.12
CA PHE A 186 17.72 -33.61 -13.38
C PHE A 186 16.52 -32.65 -13.29
N SER A 187 16.48 -31.78 -12.28
CA SER A 187 15.40 -30.78 -12.14
C SER A 187 15.34 -29.82 -13.34
N LEU A 188 16.50 -29.36 -13.79
CA LEU A 188 16.58 -28.49 -14.98
C LEU A 188 16.11 -29.23 -16.25
N ILE A 189 16.52 -30.50 -16.43
CA ILE A 189 16.08 -31.30 -17.57
C ILE A 189 14.56 -31.44 -17.55
N VAL A 190 13.96 -31.74 -16.39
CA VAL A 190 12.50 -31.88 -16.28
C VAL A 190 11.79 -30.56 -16.60
N ILE A 191 12.28 -29.43 -16.05
CA ILE A 191 11.70 -28.10 -16.33
C ILE A 191 11.77 -27.80 -17.84
N ILE A 192 12.94 -27.96 -18.44
CA ILE A 192 13.17 -27.68 -19.87
C ILE A 192 12.32 -28.60 -20.74
N ALA A 193 12.31 -29.91 -20.48
CA ALA A 193 11.52 -30.86 -21.23
C ALA A 193 10.02 -30.56 -21.16
N THR A 194 9.52 -30.27 -19.94
CA THR A 194 8.12 -29.91 -19.72
C THR A 194 7.76 -28.61 -20.43
N PHE A 195 8.65 -27.63 -20.41
CA PHE A 195 8.45 -26.34 -21.10
C PHE A 195 8.36 -26.54 -22.63
N PHE A 196 9.24 -27.36 -23.23
CA PHE A 196 9.19 -27.64 -24.67
C PHE A 196 7.96 -28.45 -25.05
N LEU A 197 7.58 -29.44 -24.23
CA LEU A 197 6.41 -30.28 -24.48
C LEU A 197 5.10 -29.48 -24.57
N PHE A 198 4.97 -28.44 -23.74
CA PHE A 198 3.81 -27.54 -23.67
C PHE A 198 4.14 -26.13 -24.17
N SER A 199 5.11 -25.98 -25.08
CA SER A 199 5.66 -24.68 -25.51
C SER A 199 4.60 -23.67 -25.97
N LYS A 200 3.57 -24.09 -26.71
CA LYS A 200 2.47 -23.23 -27.14
C LYS A 200 1.72 -22.61 -25.96
N PHE A 201 1.41 -23.42 -24.94
CA PHE A 201 0.75 -22.94 -23.73
C PHE A 201 1.66 -22.00 -22.92
N TYR A 202 2.95 -22.35 -22.76
CA TYR A 202 3.88 -21.49 -22.03
C TYR A 202 4.17 -20.17 -22.75
N ALA A 203 4.19 -20.17 -24.09
CA ALA A 203 4.31 -18.94 -24.87
C ALA A 203 3.14 -17.99 -24.58
N SER A 204 1.90 -18.49 -24.62
CA SER A 204 0.71 -17.72 -24.25
C SER A 204 0.74 -17.30 -22.76
N PHE A 205 0.99 -18.26 -21.86
CA PHE A 205 1.03 -18.02 -20.41
C PHE A 205 2.02 -16.92 -20.02
N LEU A 206 3.25 -16.98 -20.55
CA LEU A 206 4.30 -16.01 -20.20
C LEU A 206 4.13 -14.66 -20.90
N ARG A 207 3.50 -14.63 -22.07
CA ARG A 207 3.36 -13.42 -22.88
C ARG A 207 2.06 -12.69 -22.59
N GLU A 208 0.94 -13.40 -22.58
CA GLU A 208 -0.41 -12.82 -22.48
C GLU A 208 -0.88 -12.73 -21.01
N HIS A 209 -0.45 -13.69 -20.15
CA HIS A 209 -0.92 -13.81 -18.77
C HIS A 209 0.18 -13.58 -17.73
N LYS A 210 1.01 -12.57 -17.98
CA LYS A 210 2.13 -12.19 -17.08
C LYS A 210 1.74 -12.05 -15.60
N PRO A 211 0.56 -11.52 -15.24
CA PRO A 211 0.15 -11.37 -13.83
C PRO A 211 0.11 -12.69 -13.06
N LEU A 212 -0.23 -13.82 -13.71
CA LEU A 212 -0.32 -15.12 -13.03
C LEU A 212 0.98 -15.55 -12.35
N ARG A 213 2.13 -15.24 -12.95
CA ARG A 213 3.45 -15.59 -12.36
C ARG A 213 3.77 -14.83 -11.07
N TYR A 214 3.09 -13.70 -10.83
CA TYR A 214 3.30 -12.91 -9.61
C TYR A 214 2.64 -13.53 -8.38
N THR A 215 1.77 -14.52 -8.59
CA THR A 215 1.09 -15.26 -7.52
C THR A 215 1.78 -16.58 -7.16
N VAL A 216 2.95 -16.88 -7.72
CA VAL A 216 3.72 -18.10 -7.42
C VAL A 216 4.44 -17.95 -6.07
N ASN A 217 4.01 -18.69 -5.07
CA ASN A 217 4.59 -18.72 -3.73
C ASN A 217 5.47 -19.97 -3.52
N PRO A 218 6.68 -19.89 -2.99
CA PRO A 218 7.40 -18.71 -2.48
C PRO A 218 8.27 -18.00 -3.54
N ALA A 219 8.38 -18.49 -4.76
CA ALA A 219 9.38 -18.02 -5.73
C ALA A 219 9.28 -16.52 -6.01
N TYR A 220 8.05 -15.97 -6.11
CA TYR A 220 7.89 -14.56 -6.46
C TYR A 220 8.29 -13.61 -5.33
N TRP A 221 7.90 -13.85 -4.08
CA TRP A 221 8.32 -12.99 -2.99
C TRP A 221 9.83 -13.11 -2.70
N MET A 222 10.44 -14.28 -2.92
CA MET A 222 11.91 -14.42 -2.84
C MET A 222 12.62 -13.53 -3.86
N TYR A 223 12.14 -13.53 -5.11
CA TYR A 223 12.60 -12.60 -6.15
C TYR A 223 12.39 -11.14 -5.73
N SER A 224 11.23 -10.83 -5.17
CA SER A 224 10.85 -9.48 -4.74
C SER A 224 11.71 -8.95 -3.59
N ILE A 225 12.09 -9.81 -2.62
CA ILE A 225 13.08 -9.46 -1.59
C ILE A 225 14.43 -9.14 -2.22
N GLY A 226 14.92 -9.99 -3.14
CA GLY A 226 16.17 -9.72 -3.85
C GLY A 226 16.14 -8.40 -4.61
N LYS A 227 15.03 -8.11 -5.28
CA LYS A 227 14.80 -6.83 -5.96
C LYS A 227 14.75 -5.66 -4.98
N TYR A 228 14.04 -5.80 -3.85
CA TYR A 228 13.97 -4.77 -2.81
C TYR A 228 15.36 -4.46 -2.22
N ILE A 229 16.14 -5.50 -1.87
CA ILE A 229 17.51 -5.36 -1.39
C ILE A 229 18.39 -4.65 -2.43
N SER A 230 18.32 -5.07 -3.69
CA SER A 230 19.07 -4.43 -4.78
C SER A 230 18.70 -2.95 -4.94
N LEU A 231 17.43 -2.60 -4.83
CA LEU A 231 16.96 -1.21 -4.93
C LEU A 231 17.34 -0.36 -3.71
N THR A 232 17.55 -1.00 -2.53
CA THR A 232 17.77 -0.28 -1.27
C THR A 232 19.24 -0.20 -0.89
N PHE A 233 20.04 -1.23 -1.16
CA PHE A 233 21.40 -1.38 -0.61
C PHE A 233 22.53 -1.30 -1.63
N ASN A 234 22.25 -1.32 -2.94
CA ASN A 234 23.32 -1.33 -3.96
C ASN A 234 24.00 0.04 -4.20
N ASP A 235 23.63 1.07 -3.44
CA ASP A 235 24.08 2.43 -3.70
C ASP A 235 24.63 3.11 -2.45
N GLY A 236 25.78 2.84 -1.96
CA GLY A 236 26.55 3.62 -1.00
C GLY A 236 25.76 4.60 -0.06
N LYS A 237 26.38 5.63 0.49
CA LYS A 237 25.66 6.71 1.20
C LYS A 237 24.69 7.40 0.25
N LEU A 238 23.40 7.40 0.58
CA LEU A 238 22.39 8.14 -0.17
C LEU A 238 22.75 9.64 -0.18
N ILE A 239 23.21 10.13 -1.33
CA ILE A 239 23.47 11.56 -1.53
C ILE A 239 22.22 12.14 -2.15
N VAL A 240 21.53 13.02 -1.40
CA VAL A 240 20.34 13.72 -1.90
C VAL A 240 20.80 14.85 -2.82
N LYS A 241 20.38 14.80 -4.09
CA LYS A 241 20.63 15.83 -5.08
C LYS A 241 19.77 17.05 -4.76
N PRO A 242 20.36 18.23 -4.51
CA PRO A 242 19.59 19.44 -4.31
C PRO A 242 18.97 19.91 -5.65
N ILE A 243 17.76 20.46 -5.55
CA ILE A 243 17.04 21.07 -6.67
C ILE A 243 16.48 22.44 -6.27
N GLY A 244 16.22 23.30 -7.24
CA GLY A 244 15.61 24.62 -6.99
C GLY A 244 16.46 25.56 -6.16
N LEU A 245 17.79 25.41 -6.11
CA LEU A 245 18.68 26.34 -5.39
C LEU A 245 18.61 27.78 -5.95
N ASN A 246 18.09 27.95 -7.16
CA ASN A 246 17.85 29.24 -7.80
C ASN A 246 16.43 29.80 -7.55
N ALA A 247 15.63 29.11 -6.74
CA ALA A 247 14.24 29.44 -6.52
C ALA A 247 14.06 30.81 -5.84
N LYS A 248 13.16 31.60 -6.39
CA LYS A 248 12.79 32.94 -5.86
C LYS A 248 11.29 33.13 -5.96
N VAL A 249 10.68 33.70 -4.95
CA VAL A 249 9.29 34.19 -5.01
C VAL A 249 9.30 35.48 -5.81
N LEU A 250 8.49 35.54 -6.89
CA LEU A 250 8.47 36.69 -7.82
C LEU A 250 7.66 37.87 -7.26
N ASN A 251 6.51 37.57 -6.67
CA ASN A 251 5.61 38.60 -6.15
C ASN A 251 5.82 38.74 -4.64
N ASP A 252 6.34 39.87 -4.22
CA ASP A 252 6.41 40.31 -2.82
C ASP A 252 5.15 41.16 -2.54
N ASP A 253 3.97 40.64 -2.95
CA ASP A 253 2.69 41.32 -2.80
C ASP A 253 2.43 41.63 -1.31
N ASN A 254 1.67 42.71 -1.04
CA ASN A 254 1.33 43.13 0.31
C ASN A 254 0.53 42.09 1.13
N ARG A 255 0.20 40.94 0.54
CA ARG A 255 -0.58 39.87 1.19
C ARG A 255 0.18 38.55 1.12
N SER A 256 0.43 37.96 2.29
CA SER A 256 0.99 36.62 2.39
C SER A 256 -0.07 35.55 2.07
N LYS A 257 0.37 34.42 1.54
CA LYS A 257 -0.46 33.26 1.22
C LYS A 257 -0.51 32.29 2.41
N LEU A 258 -1.69 31.73 2.70
CA LEU A 258 -1.89 30.66 3.68
C LEU A 258 -2.59 29.50 2.99
N ILE A 259 -1.81 28.48 2.69
CA ILE A 259 -2.26 27.30 1.93
C ILE A 259 -2.26 26.09 2.86
N ILE A 260 -3.38 25.35 2.89
CA ILE A 260 -3.45 24.03 3.51
C ILE A 260 -3.57 23.00 2.40
N MET A 261 -2.56 22.13 2.28
CA MET A 261 -2.60 20.94 1.44
C MET A 261 -3.00 19.74 2.30
N VAL A 262 -4.11 19.12 1.99
CA VAL A 262 -4.55 17.88 2.62
C VAL A 262 -4.18 16.72 1.72
N VAL A 263 -3.26 15.88 2.19
CA VAL A 263 -2.96 14.58 1.60
C VAL A 263 -3.97 13.60 2.18
N GLY A 264 -4.96 13.23 1.36
CA GLY A 264 -5.97 12.24 1.70
C GLY A 264 -5.41 10.82 1.64
N GLU A 265 -6.12 9.89 2.22
CA GLU A 265 -5.76 8.47 2.25
C GLU A 265 -6.88 7.62 1.66
N ALA A 266 -6.54 6.81 0.66
CA ALA A 266 -7.37 5.75 0.08
C ALA A 266 -8.78 6.21 -0.37
N ALA A 267 -8.95 7.45 -0.84
CA ALA A 267 -10.26 8.01 -1.19
C ALA A 267 -10.51 7.97 -2.71
N ARG A 268 -11.40 7.05 -3.12
CA ARG A 268 -11.82 6.84 -4.52
C ARG A 268 -12.70 7.98 -5.02
N ALA A 269 -12.49 8.40 -6.27
CA ALA A 269 -13.30 9.42 -6.92
C ALA A 269 -14.76 9.00 -7.11
N ASP A 270 -15.02 7.73 -7.42
CA ASP A 270 -16.35 7.19 -7.72
C ASP A 270 -17.23 6.96 -6.48
N HIS A 271 -16.71 7.17 -5.27
CA HIS A 271 -17.47 7.22 -4.02
C HIS A 271 -17.74 8.64 -3.50
N PHE A 272 -17.39 9.67 -4.30
CA PHE A 272 -17.75 11.06 -4.00
C PHE A 272 -19.08 11.41 -4.67
N SER A 273 -20.08 11.86 -3.88
CA SER A 273 -21.35 12.37 -4.44
C SER A 273 -21.14 13.61 -5.32
N LEU A 274 -20.05 14.35 -5.11
CA LEU A 274 -19.60 15.43 -5.99
C LEU A 274 -19.26 14.99 -7.43
N ASN A 275 -18.98 13.70 -7.62
CA ASN A 275 -18.69 13.07 -8.91
C ASN A 275 -19.87 12.26 -9.45
N GLY A 276 -21.07 12.41 -8.86
CA GLY A 276 -22.28 11.71 -9.28
C GLY A 276 -22.49 10.35 -8.61
N TYR A 277 -21.78 10.03 -7.54
CA TYR A 277 -22.08 8.84 -6.74
C TYR A 277 -23.47 8.94 -6.15
N LYS A 278 -24.24 7.84 -6.23
CA LYS A 278 -25.66 7.81 -5.84
C LYS A 278 -25.95 8.08 -4.36
N ARG A 279 -24.97 7.82 -3.47
CA ARG A 279 -25.09 8.09 -2.04
C ARG A 279 -24.51 9.47 -1.74
N GLU A 280 -25.17 10.20 -0.85
CA GLU A 280 -24.74 11.54 -0.43
C GLU A 280 -23.56 11.43 0.56
N THR A 281 -22.36 11.32 0.03
CA THR A 281 -21.11 11.17 0.80
C THR A 281 -20.38 12.49 1.04
N ASN A 282 -20.76 13.57 0.31
CA ASN A 282 -20.14 14.90 0.47
C ASN A 282 -21.20 16.01 0.73
N PRO A 283 -22.07 15.86 1.77
CA PRO A 283 -23.16 16.81 2.03
C PRO A 283 -22.71 18.19 2.49
N LEU A 284 -21.52 18.33 3.06
CA LEU A 284 -21.00 19.61 3.53
C LEU A 284 -20.23 20.32 2.43
N LEU A 285 -19.33 19.63 1.74
CA LEU A 285 -18.54 20.19 0.65
C LEU A 285 -19.42 20.62 -0.54
N SER A 286 -20.57 19.95 -0.77
CA SER A 286 -21.53 20.36 -1.81
C SER A 286 -22.12 21.76 -1.61
N LYS A 287 -22.04 22.30 -0.38
CA LYS A 287 -22.50 23.65 -0.02
C LYS A 287 -21.37 24.69 -0.07
N GLU A 288 -20.13 24.26 -0.23
CA GLU A 288 -18.97 25.13 -0.35
C GLU A 288 -18.67 25.50 -1.80
N ASN A 289 -18.04 26.66 -2.00
CA ASN A 289 -17.60 27.07 -3.34
C ASN A 289 -16.28 26.38 -3.70
N ILE A 290 -16.30 25.07 -3.84
CA ILE A 290 -15.13 24.27 -4.22
C ILE A 290 -15.03 24.11 -5.74
N VAL A 291 -13.81 23.84 -6.23
CA VAL A 291 -13.55 23.30 -7.56
C VAL A 291 -13.24 21.82 -7.38
N ASN A 292 -14.15 20.97 -7.80
CA ASN A 292 -14.00 19.52 -7.73
C ASN A 292 -13.45 18.99 -9.07
N PHE A 293 -12.46 18.08 -9.03
CA PHE A 293 -11.81 17.49 -10.19
C PHE A 293 -12.20 16.01 -10.32
N PRO A 294 -13.25 15.70 -11.10
CA PRO A 294 -13.77 14.34 -11.17
C PRO A 294 -12.85 13.35 -11.89
N ASN A 295 -11.83 13.83 -12.62
CA ASN A 295 -10.96 13.02 -13.47
C ASN A 295 -9.49 13.12 -13.04
N PHE A 296 -9.21 12.73 -11.78
CA PHE A 296 -7.89 12.85 -11.16
C PHE A 296 -7.27 11.48 -10.85
N TYR A 297 -5.97 11.28 -11.15
CA TYR A 297 -5.31 9.98 -11.01
C TYR A 297 -4.06 10.05 -10.15
N SER A 298 -3.86 8.99 -9.35
CA SER A 298 -2.70 8.86 -8.47
C SER A 298 -1.42 8.46 -9.22
N CYS A 299 -0.29 8.79 -8.64
CA CYS A 299 1.04 8.39 -9.10
C CYS A 299 1.38 6.93 -8.71
N GLY A 300 0.83 6.43 -7.63
CA GLY A 300 1.01 5.09 -7.10
C GLY A 300 -0.29 4.45 -6.66
N THR A 301 -0.20 3.24 -6.16
CA THR A 301 -1.31 2.46 -5.62
C THR A 301 -1.18 2.23 -4.11
N SER A 302 -0.21 2.84 -3.46
CA SER A 302 0.02 2.79 -2.01
C SER A 302 0.67 4.07 -1.53
N THR A 303 0.46 4.42 -0.27
CA THR A 303 1.03 5.62 0.38
C THR A 303 2.55 5.70 0.23
N ALA A 304 3.25 4.56 0.40
CA ALA A 304 4.71 4.48 0.28
C ALA A 304 5.24 4.80 -1.14
N GLU A 305 4.41 4.72 -2.17
CA GLU A 305 4.75 5.08 -3.55
C GLU A 305 4.18 6.43 -3.94
N SER A 306 2.89 6.67 -3.67
CA SER A 306 2.19 7.88 -4.11
C SER A 306 2.67 9.14 -3.42
N VAL A 307 2.82 9.13 -2.09
CA VAL A 307 3.17 10.35 -1.35
C VAL A 307 4.54 10.91 -1.76
N PRO A 308 5.65 10.14 -1.80
CA PRO A 308 6.89 10.71 -2.31
C PRO A 308 6.87 11.05 -3.80
N CYS A 309 6.04 10.38 -4.61
CA CYS A 309 5.90 10.68 -6.03
C CYS A 309 5.20 12.02 -6.27
N MET A 310 4.07 12.29 -5.60
CA MET A 310 3.29 13.51 -5.82
C MET A 310 4.02 14.81 -5.42
N PHE A 311 5.04 14.73 -4.58
CA PHE A 311 5.88 15.87 -4.19
C PHE A 311 7.19 15.95 -4.98
N SER A 312 7.46 14.98 -5.89
CA SER A 312 8.69 14.87 -6.68
C SER A 312 8.67 15.76 -7.93
N GLU A 313 9.89 16.15 -8.41
CA GLU A 313 10.04 16.77 -9.73
C GLU A 313 9.81 15.81 -10.90
N TYR A 314 9.83 14.50 -10.63
CA TYR A 314 9.64 13.47 -11.65
C TYR A 314 8.16 13.11 -11.78
N ASP A 315 7.66 13.12 -13.00
CA ASP A 315 6.35 12.57 -13.30
C ASP A 315 6.32 11.05 -13.18
N LYS A 316 5.13 10.45 -13.15
CA LYS A 316 4.92 9.01 -12.97
C LYS A 316 5.73 8.14 -13.92
N SER A 317 5.90 8.59 -15.17
CA SER A 317 6.61 7.81 -16.20
C SER A 317 8.11 7.73 -15.94
N ASP A 318 8.69 8.73 -15.29
CA ASP A 318 10.11 8.85 -14.99
C ASP A 318 10.45 8.62 -13.52
N TYR A 319 9.44 8.62 -12.65
CA TYR A 319 9.59 8.40 -11.22
C TYR A 319 10.08 6.98 -10.91
N SER A 320 10.97 6.87 -9.94
CA SER A 320 11.26 5.65 -9.20
C SER A 320 11.49 6.00 -7.74
N TYR A 321 11.23 5.05 -6.84
CA TYR A 321 11.50 5.27 -5.42
C TYR A 321 12.91 5.77 -5.14
N LYS A 322 13.91 5.21 -5.84
CA LYS A 322 15.31 5.64 -5.74
C LYS A 322 15.47 7.12 -6.12
N LYS A 323 14.92 7.55 -7.25
CA LYS A 323 14.93 8.96 -7.67
C LYS A 323 14.26 9.85 -6.62
N GLY A 324 13.09 9.44 -6.11
CA GLY A 324 12.37 10.18 -5.09
C GLY A 324 13.16 10.41 -3.80
N ILE A 325 13.83 9.39 -3.27
CA ILE A 325 14.61 9.53 -2.02
C ILE A 325 15.99 10.17 -2.22
N SER A 326 16.55 10.12 -3.45
CA SER A 326 17.86 10.69 -3.77
C SER A 326 17.81 12.08 -4.41
N THR A 327 16.63 12.71 -4.44
CA THR A 327 16.43 14.06 -4.94
C THR A 327 15.60 14.84 -3.92
N GLU A 328 15.88 16.12 -3.74
CA GLU A 328 15.00 17.01 -3.00
C GLU A 328 13.63 17.10 -3.67
N ASN A 329 12.62 17.56 -2.93
CA ASN A 329 11.24 17.65 -3.41
C ASN A 329 10.75 19.12 -3.40
N VAL A 330 9.49 19.34 -3.77
CA VAL A 330 8.92 20.70 -3.84
C VAL A 330 8.96 21.45 -2.50
N LEU A 331 8.87 20.75 -1.36
CA LEU A 331 8.95 21.40 -0.04
C LEU A 331 10.35 21.96 0.21
N ASP A 332 11.39 21.30 -0.28
CA ASP A 332 12.76 21.79 -0.21
C ASP A 332 12.95 23.05 -1.07
N ILE A 333 12.42 23.04 -2.30
CA ILE A 333 12.45 24.21 -3.17
C ILE A 333 11.77 25.41 -2.51
N LEU A 334 10.56 25.21 -1.97
CA LEU A 334 9.84 26.26 -1.25
C LEU A 334 10.65 26.77 -0.05
N LYS A 335 11.33 25.87 0.69
CA LYS A 335 12.21 26.21 1.81
C LYS A 335 13.44 27.00 1.36
N HIS A 336 14.06 26.69 0.20
CA HIS A 336 15.20 27.41 -0.35
C HIS A 336 14.87 28.88 -0.61
N THR A 337 13.62 29.23 -0.90
CA THR A 337 13.19 30.62 -1.06
C THR A 337 13.30 31.45 0.21
N GLN A 338 13.33 30.82 1.42
CA GLN A 338 13.27 31.42 2.76
C GLN A 338 12.00 32.28 3.02
N LYS A 339 11.09 32.36 2.06
CA LYS A 339 9.84 33.15 2.11
C LYS A 339 8.63 32.32 2.53
N VAL A 340 8.71 30.99 2.51
CA VAL A 340 7.62 30.08 2.84
C VAL A 340 7.92 29.33 4.14
N ALA A 341 7.05 29.45 5.13
CA ALA A 341 7.07 28.64 6.35
C ALA A 341 6.27 27.35 6.12
N ILE A 342 6.89 26.21 6.36
CA ILE A 342 6.31 24.89 6.03
C ILE A 342 6.12 24.07 7.31
N LEU A 343 4.94 23.45 7.45
CA LEU A 343 4.59 22.51 8.51
C LEU A 343 3.93 21.28 7.91
N TRP A 344 4.42 20.10 8.27
CA TRP A 344 3.77 18.81 8.03
C TRP A 344 3.18 18.27 9.33
N ARG A 345 1.86 18.04 9.38
CA ARG A 345 1.19 17.29 10.45
C ARG A 345 0.72 15.95 9.92
N ASP A 346 1.07 14.90 10.62
CA ASP A 346 0.87 13.52 10.18
C ASP A 346 -0.05 12.75 11.13
N ASN A 347 -1.20 12.33 10.64
CA ASN A 347 -2.10 11.39 11.32
C ASN A 347 -2.12 10.01 10.63
N ASN A 348 -1.26 9.81 9.62
CA ASN A 348 -1.06 8.58 8.87
C ASN A 348 0.20 7.82 9.34
N SER A 349 0.79 6.99 8.53
CA SER A 349 1.95 6.19 8.88
C SER A 349 3.27 6.96 8.99
N ASP A 350 3.51 7.96 8.17
CA ASP A 350 4.50 9.05 8.19
C ASP A 350 4.53 9.79 6.83
N SER A 351 5.43 10.76 6.65
CA SER A 351 5.57 11.50 5.38
C SER A 351 6.24 10.71 4.25
N LYS A 352 6.58 9.45 4.43
CA LYS A 352 7.31 8.60 3.48
C LYS A 352 8.58 9.26 2.93
N GLY A 353 9.25 10.07 3.77
CA GLY A 353 10.49 10.75 3.42
C GLY A 353 10.32 12.17 2.87
N VAL A 354 9.11 12.63 2.57
CA VAL A 354 8.85 13.96 1.98
C VAL A 354 9.20 15.09 2.96
N ALA A 355 8.84 14.96 4.23
CA ALA A 355 9.00 16.00 5.23
C ALA A 355 10.32 15.94 6.04
N LEU A 356 11.34 15.18 5.58
CA LEU A 356 12.60 15.01 6.34
C LEU A 356 13.35 16.32 6.63
N ARG A 357 13.17 17.35 5.82
CA ARG A 357 13.91 18.60 5.87
C ARG A 357 13.05 19.82 6.22
N VAL A 358 11.76 19.61 6.56
CA VAL A 358 10.82 20.61 7.02
C VAL A 358 10.33 20.31 8.43
N ARG A 359 9.55 21.22 9.05
CA ARG A 359 8.96 20.96 10.36
C ARG A 359 7.90 19.87 10.26
N TYR A 360 8.06 18.82 11.07
CA TYR A 360 7.16 17.66 11.15
C TYR A 360 6.56 17.53 12.55
N GLU A 361 5.27 17.23 12.64
CA GLU A 361 4.53 16.98 13.87
C GLU A 361 3.71 15.69 13.74
N ASP A 362 3.97 14.72 14.64
CA ASP A 362 3.23 13.45 14.69
C ASP A 362 1.91 13.65 15.45
N TYR A 363 0.78 13.45 14.76
CA TYR A 363 -0.58 13.57 15.31
C TYR A 363 -1.29 12.23 15.49
N LYS A 364 -0.62 11.10 15.28
CA LYS A 364 -1.12 9.74 15.58
C LYS A 364 -1.19 9.44 17.07
N ILE A 365 -0.55 10.23 17.88
CA ILE A 365 -0.39 9.99 19.32
C ILE A 365 -1.20 10.99 20.15
N PRO A 366 -1.84 10.54 21.26
CA PRO A 366 -2.65 11.42 22.11
C PRO A 366 -1.90 12.58 22.73
N LYS A 367 -0.57 12.51 22.80
CA LYS A 367 0.27 13.62 23.30
C LYS A 367 0.14 14.88 22.45
N ASN A 368 0.01 14.73 21.14
CA ASN A 368 -0.06 15.85 20.19
C ASN A 368 -1.48 16.07 19.67
N ASN A 369 -2.22 14.99 19.45
CA ASN A 369 -3.60 15.02 18.99
C ASN A 369 -4.54 14.83 20.18
N THR A 370 -5.26 15.86 20.57
CA THR A 370 -6.17 15.83 21.72
C THR A 370 -7.52 15.17 21.40
N ILE A 371 -7.77 14.81 20.15
CA ILE A 371 -9.02 14.19 19.69
C ILE A 371 -8.75 12.74 19.29
N CYS A 372 -8.53 11.90 20.31
CA CYS A 372 -8.36 10.45 20.12
C CYS A 372 -9.48 9.71 20.85
N GLU A 373 -10.01 8.66 20.22
CA GLU A 373 -11.13 7.86 20.71
C GLU A 373 -10.92 6.39 20.34
N ASN A 374 -11.06 5.49 21.31
CA ASN A 374 -10.90 4.04 21.13
C ASN A 374 -9.55 3.60 20.48
N GLY A 375 -8.46 4.31 20.85
CA GLY A 375 -7.13 4.03 20.30
C GLY A 375 -6.83 4.67 18.95
N GLU A 376 -7.82 5.34 18.32
CA GLU A 376 -7.68 6.04 17.04
C GLU A 376 -7.64 7.55 17.27
N CYS A 377 -6.62 8.23 16.76
CA CYS A 377 -6.57 9.69 16.75
C CYS A 377 -7.26 10.21 15.49
N ARG A 378 -8.13 11.21 15.66
CA ARG A 378 -8.99 11.70 14.59
C ARG A 378 -8.30 12.79 13.76
N ASP A 379 -8.54 12.79 12.44
CA ASP A 379 -7.96 13.78 11.52
C ASP A 379 -8.28 15.21 11.90
N ILE A 380 -9.48 15.46 12.44
CA ILE A 380 -9.90 16.79 12.90
C ILE A 380 -8.97 17.37 13.98
N GLY A 381 -8.28 16.53 14.75
CA GLY A 381 -7.30 16.96 15.74
C GLY A 381 -6.10 17.67 15.13
N MET A 382 -5.79 17.43 13.87
CA MET A 382 -4.71 18.13 13.16
C MET A 382 -4.96 19.64 13.00
N LEU A 383 -6.20 20.11 13.13
CA LEU A 383 -6.53 21.54 13.08
C LEU A 383 -6.26 22.25 14.42
N VAL A 384 -6.21 21.50 15.53
CA VAL A 384 -6.04 22.09 16.87
C VAL A 384 -4.67 22.75 17.00
N GLY A 385 -4.65 24.02 17.40
CA GLY A 385 -3.41 24.77 17.65
C GLY A 385 -2.63 25.21 16.40
N LEU A 386 -3.17 25.05 15.17
CA LEU A 386 -2.54 25.58 13.95
C LEU A 386 -2.38 27.10 13.96
N ASP A 387 -3.29 27.80 14.61
CA ASP A 387 -3.22 29.26 14.78
C ASP A 387 -1.93 29.73 15.44
N THR A 388 -1.34 28.94 16.33
CA THR A 388 -0.05 29.23 16.96
C THR A 388 1.09 29.23 15.91
N PHE A 389 1.11 28.25 15.01
CA PHE A 389 2.09 28.22 13.93
C PHE A 389 1.91 29.40 12.96
N ILE A 390 0.66 29.72 12.60
CA ILE A 390 0.34 30.85 11.71
C ILE A 390 0.78 32.18 12.34
N LYS A 391 0.46 32.40 13.60
CA LYS A 391 0.87 33.63 14.35
C LYS A 391 2.39 33.78 14.41
N LYS A 392 3.12 32.67 14.66
CA LYS A 392 4.59 32.69 14.76
C LYS A 392 5.25 33.05 13.41
N ASN A 393 4.58 32.75 12.28
CA ASN A 393 5.10 32.99 10.96
C ASN A 393 4.39 34.16 10.23
N LYS A 394 3.83 35.11 11.00
CA LYS A 394 3.17 36.29 10.45
C LYS A 394 4.12 37.04 9.50
N GLY A 395 3.62 37.43 8.33
CA GLY A 395 4.37 38.13 7.29
C GLY A 395 5.15 37.22 6.33
N LYS A 396 5.09 35.90 6.52
CA LYS A 396 5.59 34.92 5.54
C LYS A 396 4.41 34.24 4.82
N ASN A 397 4.69 33.72 3.65
CA ASN A 397 3.83 32.69 3.05
C ASN A 397 3.87 31.43 3.92
N ILE A 398 2.75 30.73 4.04
CA ILE A 398 2.60 29.55 4.91
C ILE A 398 2.02 28.40 4.12
N LEU A 399 2.70 27.26 4.15
CA LEU A 399 2.20 25.98 3.66
C LEU A 399 2.07 24.99 4.82
N ILE A 400 0.87 24.51 5.05
CA ILE A 400 0.59 23.47 6.04
C ILE A 400 0.13 22.23 5.29
N ILE A 401 0.81 21.10 5.49
CA ILE A 401 0.40 19.81 4.98
C ILE A 401 -0.27 19.02 6.11
N LEU A 402 -1.48 18.51 5.86
CA LEU A 402 -2.23 17.66 6.76
C LEU A 402 -2.38 16.29 6.10
N HIS A 403 -1.68 15.28 6.63
CA HIS A 403 -1.70 13.91 6.11
C HIS A 403 -2.69 13.09 6.92
N GLN A 404 -3.82 12.72 6.28
CA GLN A 404 -4.95 12.05 6.92
C GLN A 404 -4.69 10.56 7.15
N MET A 405 -5.34 9.99 8.18
CA MET A 405 -5.67 8.57 8.26
C MET A 405 -6.80 8.21 7.26
N GLY A 406 -7.70 9.14 7.00
CA GLY A 406 -8.70 9.08 5.95
C GLY A 406 -9.49 7.78 5.91
N ASN A 407 -9.45 7.09 4.76
CA ASN A 407 -10.22 5.89 4.48
C ASN A 407 -9.39 4.60 4.55
N HIS A 408 -8.28 4.59 5.26
CA HIS A 408 -7.32 3.48 5.33
C HIS A 408 -7.98 2.15 5.78
N GLY A 409 -7.89 1.11 4.92
CA GLY A 409 -8.42 -0.23 5.18
C GLY A 409 -7.49 -1.11 6.02
N PRO A 410 -7.90 -2.34 6.34
CA PRO A 410 -9.25 -2.93 6.11
C PRO A 410 -10.32 -2.52 7.13
N ALA A 411 -9.94 -1.89 8.23
CA ALA A 411 -10.84 -1.57 9.34
C ALA A 411 -11.55 -0.21 9.14
N TYR A 412 -12.26 -0.02 8.02
CA TYR A 412 -12.93 1.25 7.69
C TYR A 412 -13.84 1.78 8.80
N TYR A 413 -14.52 0.88 9.55
CA TYR A 413 -15.42 1.24 10.66
C TYR A 413 -14.72 1.98 11.82
N LYS A 414 -13.39 1.91 11.90
CA LYS A 414 -12.59 2.65 12.88
C LYS A 414 -12.25 4.07 12.43
N ARG A 415 -12.36 4.40 11.15
CA ARG A 415 -11.86 5.65 10.58
C ARG A 415 -12.76 6.86 10.87
N TYR A 416 -13.95 6.65 11.38
CA TYR A 416 -14.91 7.71 11.71
C TYR A 416 -15.50 7.56 13.12
N PRO A 417 -15.86 8.67 13.79
CA PRO A 417 -16.65 8.62 15.03
C PRO A 417 -18.06 8.09 14.78
N ALA A 418 -18.68 7.45 15.78
CA ALA A 418 -19.99 6.80 15.67
C ALA A 418 -21.10 7.70 15.09
N LYS A 419 -21.04 9.02 15.30
CA LYS A 419 -22.01 9.98 14.74
C LYS A 419 -22.01 10.05 13.21
N PHE A 420 -20.96 9.56 12.53
CA PHE A 420 -20.85 9.49 11.08
C PHE A 420 -21.25 8.13 10.51
N GLU A 421 -21.70 7.18 11.33
CA GLU A 421 -22.23 5.89 10.88
C GLU A 421 -23.66 6.06 10.33
N LYS A 422 -23.78 6.70 9.14
CA LYS A 422 -25.03 7.00 8.45
C LYS A 422 -25.52 5.81 7.61
N PHE A 423 -24.61 5.19 6.86
CA PHE A 423 -24.90 4.03 6.00
C PHE A 423 -24.76 2.75 6.80
N LYS A 424 -25.79 1.89 6.80
CA LYS A 424 -25.88 0.68 7.62
C LYS A 424 -26.56 -0.45 6.85
N PRO A 425 -26.28 -1.76 7.20
CA PRO A 425 -25.30 -2.21 8.21
C PRO A 425 -23.85 -1.97 7.77
N THR A 426 -22.89 -1.94 8.71
CA THR A 426 -21.46 -1.73 8.41
C THR A 426 -20.64 -2.97 8.73
N CYS A 427 -19.64 -3.25 7.90
CA CYS A 427 -18.61 -4.23 8.21
C CYS A 427 -17.81 -3.77 9.44
N LYS A 428 -17.89 -4.51 10.55
CA LYS A 428 -17.24 -4.19 11.83
C LYS A 428 -16.09 -5.17 12.15
N THR A 429 -15.47 -5.70 11.11
CA THR A 429 -14.30 -6.56 11.18
C THR A 429 -13.26 -6.10 10.16
N ASN A 430 -12.01 -6.51 10.37
CA ASN A 430 -10.92 -6.35 9.42
C ASN A 430 -10.81 -7.55 8.44
N GLN A 431 -11.63 -8.58 8.60
CA GLN A 431 -11.79 -9.70 7.67
C GLN A 431 -12.90 -9.36 6.67
N LEU A 432 -12.56 -8.63 5.60
CA LEU A 432 -13.53 -8.11 4.64
C LEU A 432 -14.31 -9.23 3.93
N GLU A 433 -13.71 -10.40 3.78
CA GLU A 433 -14.35 -11.58 3.21
C GLU A 433 -15.52 -12.13 4.04
N ASP A 434 -15.62 -11.78 5.33
CA ASP A 434 -16.72 -12.17 6.21
C ASP A 434 -17.93 -11.20 6.11
N CYS A 435 -17.77 -10.11 5.36
CA CYS A 435 -18.79 -9.09 5.17
C CYS A 435 -19.38 -9.13 3.75
N THR A 436 -20.61 -8.67 3.62
CA THR A 436 -21.19 -8.43 2.29
C THR A 436 -20.56 -7.19 1.64
N GLN A 437 -20.61 -7.11 0.31
CA GLN A 437 -20.15 -5.95 -0.43
C GLN A 437 -20.83 -4.64 0.04
N GLU A 438 -22.11 -4.73 0.40
CA GLU A 438 -22.85 -3.59 0.91
C GLU A 438 -22.34 -3.12 2.28
N GLU A 439 -22.06 -4.03 3.19
CA GLU A 439 -21.50 -3.70 4.52
C GLU A 439 -20.12 -3.04 4.41
N ILE A 440 -19.28 -3.52 3.50
CA ILE A 440 -17.96 -2.94 3.22
C ILE A 440 -18.12 -1.53 2.64
N ALA A 441 -18.95 -1.38 1.61
CA ALA A 441 -19.25 -0.08 1.00
C ALA A 441 -19.86 0.90 2.00
N ASN A 442 -20.75 0.43 2.90
CA ASN A 442 -21.34 1.27 3.95
C ASN A 442 -20.28 1.79 4.93
N ALA A 443 -19.37 0.93 5.38
CA ALA A 443 -18.29 1.33 6.28
C ALA A 443 -17.33 2.33 5.59
N TYR A 444 -16.99 2.09 4.34
CA TYR A 444 -16.14 2.96 3.52
C TYR A 444 -16.81 4.33 3.25
N ASP A 445 -18.09 4.35 2.86
CA ASP A 445 -18.84 5.59 2.59
C ASP A 445 -18.99 6.44 3.87
N ASN A 446 -19.11 5.83 5.03
CA ASN A 446 -19.10 6.55 6.31
C ASN A 446 -17.72 7.20 6.59
N ALA A 447 -16.63 6.58 6.16
CA ALA A 447 -15.30 7.19 6.24
C ALA A 447 -15.16 8.36 5.25
N ILE A 448 -15.72 8.26 4.03
CA ILE A 448 -15.84 9.42 3.09
C ILE A 448 -16.66 10.55 3.70
N LEU A 449 -17.78 10.27 4.39
CA LEU A 449 -18.54 11.30 5.13
C LEU A 449 -17.72 12.01 6.19
N TYR A 450 -16.83 11.29 6.86
CA TYR A 450 -15.95 11.90 7.85
C TYR A 450 -14.84 12.72 7.19
N THR A 451 -14.32 12.30 6.04
CA THR A 451 -13.41 13.07 5.20
C THR A 451 -14.09 14.36 4.71
N ASP A 452 -15.35 14.31 4.25
CA ASP A 452 -16.15 15.48 3.89
C ASP A 452 -16.25 16.49 5.05
N TYR A 453 -16.55 16.00 6.25
CA TYR A 453 -16.58 16.83 7.46
C TYR A 453 -15.22 17.46 7.76
N PHE A 454 -14.13 16.70 7.70
CA PHE A 454 -12.77 17.21 7.98
C PHE A 454 -12.37 18.30 6.99
N LEU A 455 -12.61 18.09 5.70
CA LEU A 455 -12.30 19.08 4.66
C LEU A 455 -13.14 20.34 4.81
N HIS A 456 -14.44 20.20 5.10
CA HIS A 456 -15.30 21.35 5.42
C HIS A 456 -14.79 22.13 6.63
N GLN A 457 -14.39 21.46 7.72
CA GLN A 457 -13.83 22.12 8.91
C GLN A 457 -12.48 22.81 8.59
N THR A 458 -11.71 22.29 7.67
CA THR A 458 -10.47 22.93 7.18
C THR A 458 -10.79 24.21 6.40
N ILE A 459 -11.83 24.21 5.60
CA ILE A 459 -12.33 25.42 4.93
C ILE A 459 -12.81 26.45 5.95
N GLU A 460 -13.63 26.03 6.93
CA GLU A 460 -14.13 26.89 8.00
C GLU A 460 -12.99 27.50 8.82
N PHE A 461 -11.94 26.73 9.08
CA PHE A 461 -10.71 27.22 9.73
C PHE A 461 -10.01 28.30 8.88
N LEU A 462 -9.98 28.17 7.56
CA LEU A 462 -9.31 29.14 6.66
C LEU A 462 -10.14 30.42 6.43
N LYS A 463 -11.48 30.37 6.47
CA LYS A 463 -12.35 31.53 6.18
C LYS A 463 -12.01 32.79 6.96
N PRO A 464 -11.80 32.77 8.29
CA PRO A 464 -11.40 33.95 9.05
C PRO A 464 -10.07 34.57 8.61
N TYR A 465 -9.11 33.71 8.18
CA TYR A 465 -7.80 34.14 7.73
C TYR A 465 -7.83 34.83 6.36
N SER A 466 -8.86 34.60 5.53
CA SER A 466 -9.02 35.23 4.22
C SER A 466 -9.08 36.76 4.26
N LYS A 467 -9.32 37.34 5.45
CA LYS A 467 -9.22 38.80 5.65
C LYS A 467 -7.77 39.31 5.55
N LYS A 468 -6.79 38.50 5.94
CA LYS A 468 -5.37 38.89 6.07
C LYS A 468 -4.44 38.15 5.09
N TYR A 469 -4.82 36.96 4.67
CA TYR A 469 -4.05 36.09 3.79
C TYR A 469 -4.83 35.79 2.51
N ASP A 470 -4.14 35.45 1.46
CA ASP A 470 -4.74 34.78 0.32
C ASP A 470 -4.73 33.27 0.62
N THR A 471 -5.95 32.76 0.84
CA THR A 471 -6.12 31.42 1.43
C THR A 471 -6.59 30.41 0.39
N ALA A 472 -6.06 29.19 0.46
CA ALA A 472 -6.56 28.04 -0.30
C ALA A 472 -6.45 26.74 0.50
N MET A 473 -7.34 25.81 0.20
CA MET A 473 -7.23 24.40 0.55
C MET A 473 -7.10 23.60 -0.74
N ILE A 474 -6.11 22.71 -0.80
CA ILE A 474 -5.92 21.73 -1.86
C ILE A 474 -6.10 20.35 -1.21
N TYR A 475 -6.94 19.51 -1.75
CA TYR A 475 -7.12 18.13 -1.34
C TYR A 475 -6.84 17.19 -2.50
N MET A 476 -6.02 16.18 -2.26
CA MET A 476 -5.80 15.05 -3.16
C MET A 476 -5.62 13.80 -2.32
N SER A 477 -6.37 12.74 -2.62
CA SER A 477 -6.05 11.42 -2.05
C SER A 477 -4.74 10.92 -2.61
N ASP A 478 -4.00 10.16 -1.84
CA ASP A 478 -2.74 9.56 -2.27
C ASP A 478 -2.98 8.42 -3.28
N HIS A 479 -3.95 7.54 -3.03
CA HIS A 479 -4.44 6.49 -3.94
C HIS A 479 -5.92 6.21 -3.67
N GLY A 480 -6.50 5.29 -4.43
CA GLY A 480 -7.84 4.77 -4.18
C GLY A 480 -7.78 3.40 -3.47
N GLU A 481 -8.93 2.69 -3.46
CA GLU A 481 -9.11 1.47 -2.67
C GLU A 481 -10.04 0.49 -3.37
N SER A 482 -9.67 -0.79 -3.45
CA SER A 482 -10.57 -1.87 -3.89
C SER A 482 -11.39 -2.39 -2.71
N LEU A 483 -12.69 -2.48 -2.88
CA LEU A 483 -13.63 -2.88 -1.83
C LEU A 483 -14.17 -4.31 -2.03
N GLY A 484 -13.53 -5.12 -2.88
CA GLY A 484 -13.92 -6.50 -3.19
C GLY A 484 -14.44 -6.70 -4.61
N GLU A 485 -14.38 -5.68 -5.46
CA GLU A 485 -14.72 -5.81 -6.87
C GLU A 485 -13.80 -6.82 -7.55
N GLY A 486 -14.39 -7.80 -8.22
CA GLY A 486 -13.62 -8.90 -8.83
C GLY A 486 -12.80 -9.72 -7.83
N GLY A 487 -13.17 -9.68 -6.53
CA GLY A 487 -12.45 -10.36 -5.46
C GLY A 487 -11.22 -9.61 -4.96
N VAL A 488 -10.90 -8.44 -5.51
CA VAL A 488 -9.74 -7.63 -5.11
C VAL A 488 -10.13 -6.70 -3.97
N TYR A 489 -9.33 -6.70 -2.90
CA TYR A 489 -9.50 -5.84 -1.73
C TYR A 489 -8.28 -4.98 -1.50
N LEU A 490 -8.45 -3.86 -0.78
CA LEU A 490 -7.39 -2.95 -0.40
C LEU A 490 -6.70 -2.31 -1.62
N HIS A 491 -5.43 -1.99 -1.47
CA HIS A 491 -4.60 -1.26 -2.43
C HIS A 491 -3.23 -1.92 -2.60
N GLY A 492 -2.33 -1.31 -3.38
CA GLY A 492 -0.94 -1.77 -3.52
C GLY A 492 -0.72 -2.80 -4.62
N LEU A 493 -1.68 -3.00 -5.53
CA LEU A 493 -1.40 -3.77 -6.75
C LEU A 493 -0.37 -3.02 -7.62
N PRO A 494 0.49 -3.75 -8.35
CA PRO A 494 1.37 -3.10 -9.33
C PRO A 494 0.57 -2.19 -10.26
N TYR A 495 1.00 -0.95 -10.45
CA TYR A 495 0.22 0.09 -11.13
C TYR A 495 -0.33 -0.31 -12.50
N PHE A 496 0.46 -1.08 -13.29
CA PHE A 496 0.06 -1.51 -14.63
C PHE A 496 -1.10 -2.53 -14.67
N MET A 497 -1.47 -3.10 -13.53
CA MET A 497 -2.59 -4.03 -13.39
C MET A 497 -3.62 -3.58 -12.34
N ALA A 498 -3.38 -2.43 -11.72
CA ALA A 498 -4.28 -1.89 -10.72
C ALA A 498 -5.62 -1.49 -11.35
N PRO A 499 -6.75 -1.85 -10.74
CA PRO A 499 -8.06 -1.39 -11.19
C PRO A 499 -8.20 0.11 -10.98
N SER A 500 -9.11 0.74 -11.74
CA SER A 500 -9.44 2.16 -11.59
C SER A 500 -9.74 2.55 -10.13
N ALA A 501 -10.35 1.66 -9.36
CA ALA A 501 -10.63 1.82 -7.95
C ALA A 501 -9.40 2.20 -7.10
N GLN A 502 -8.19 1.75 -7.49
CA GLN A 502 -6.94 2.03 -6.75
C GLN A 502 -6.19 3.26 -7.27
N ILE A 503 -6.53 3.79 -8.45
CA ILE A 503 -5.77 4.88 -9.09
C ILE A 503 -6.60 6.12 -9.42
N HIS A 504 -7.93 6.03 -9.48
CA HIS A 504 -8.83 7.15 -9.71
C HIS A 504 -9.30 7.72 -8.38
N ILE A 505 -8.80 8.91 -8.03
CA ILE A 505 -8.83 9.47 -6.68
C ILE A 505 -9.70 10.71 -6.55
N GLY A 506 -10.21 10.94 -5.34
CA GLY A 506 -10.87 12.19 -4.98
C GLY A 506 -9.88 13.35 -4.92
N SER A 507 -10.21 14.45 -5.61
CA SER A 507 -9.43 15.70 -5.60
C SER A 507 -10.32 16.92 -5.72
N LEU A 508 -10.05 17.94 -4.91
CA LEU A 508 -10.78 19.20 -4.94
C LEU A 508 -9.94 20.35 -4.38
N MET A 509 -10.33 21.58 -4.71
CA MET A 509 -9.72 22.80 -4.20
C MET A 509 -10.78 23.80 -3.74
N TRP A 510 -10.44 24.55 -2.70
CA TRP A 510 -11.19 25.69 -2.25
C TRP A 510 -10.30 26.92 -2.18
N PHE A 511 -10.85 28.08 -2.53
CA PHE A 511 -10.13 29.35 -2.56
C PHE A 511 -10.89 30.44 -1.82
N GLY A 512 -10.20 31.19 -0.97
CA GLY A 512 -10.70 32.44 -0.43
C GLY A 512 -10.86 33.50 -1.53
N LYS A 513 -11.72 34.48 -1.30
CA LYS A 513 -12.16 35.46 -2.31
C LYS A 513 -11.02 36.12 -3.11
N ASN A 514 -9.92 36.46 -2.48
CA ASN A 514 -8.81 37.13 -3.14
C ASN A 514 -7.98 36.11 -3.97
N MET A 515 -7.64 34.97 -3.40
CA MET A 515 -6.97 33.88 -4.10
C MET A 515 -7.78 33.44 -5.32
N ALA A 516 -9.08 33.31 -5.22
CA ALA A 516 -9.97 32.94 -6.35
C ALA A 516 -9.89 33.94 -7.54
N LYS A 517 -9.67 35.22 -7.25
CA LYS A 517 -9.44 36.23 -8.31
C LYS A 517 -8.05 36.09 -8.92
N GLU A 518 -7.03 35.92 -8.09
CA GLU A 518 -5.62 35.80 -8.49
C GLU A 518 -5.42 34.64 -9.48
N ILE A 519 -5.94 33.45 -9.14
CA ILE A 519 -5.81 32.25 -9.97
C ILE A 519 -6.79 32.16 -11.14
N ASN A 520 -7.66 33.14 -11.32
CA ASN A 520 -8.75 33.06 -12.29
C ASN A 520 -9.62 31.80 -12.15
N GLU A 521 -10.24 31.63 -10.96
CA GLU A 521 -11.07 30.45 -10.64
C GLU A 521 -12.12 30.14 -11.72
N LYS A 522 -12.67 31.15 -12.41
CA LYS A 522 -13.64 30.94 -13.50
C LYS A 522 -13.04 30.15 -14.67
N ALA A 523 -11.79 30.42 -15.03
CA ALA A 523 -11.09 29.67 -16.06
C ALA A 523 -10.74 28.26 -15.58
N LEU A 524 -10.34 28.12 -14.31
CA LEU A 524 -10.09 26.80 -13.69
C LEU A 524 -11.33 25.90 -13.71
N ARG A 525 -12.51 26.46 -13.39
CA ARG A 525 -13.78 25.70 -13.42
C ARG A 525 -14.15 25.18 -14.81
N LYS A 526 -13.77 25.84 -15.88
CA LYS A 526 -13.98 25.36 -17.25
C LYS A 526 -13.13 24.14 -17.58
N ARG A 527 -12.00 23.97 -16.89
CA ARG A 527 -11.03 22.89 -17.11
C ARG A 527 -11.12 21.77 -16.07
N LYS A 528 -12.00 21.88 -15.06
CA LYS A 528 -12.09 20.91 -13.93
C LYS A 528 -12.28 19.45 -14.37
N ASP A 529 -12.89 19.24 -15.53
CA ASP A 529 -13.21 17.91 -16.07
C ASP A 529 -12.06 17.33 -16.93
N ASN A 530 -10.98 18.10 -17.16
CA ASN A 530 -9.77 17.58 -17.80
C ASN A 530 -9.15 16.47 -16.98
N ARG A 531 -8.34 15.64 -17.63
CA ARG A 531 -7.57 14.62 -16.94
C ARG A 531 -6.36 15.27 -16.25
N TYR A 532 -6.29 15.09 -14.92
CA TYR A 532 -5.17 15.51 -14.08
C TYR A 532 -4.55 14.32 -13.39
N THR A 533 -3.30 14.50 -12.95
CA THR A 533 -2.55 13.49 -12.18
C THR A 533 -1.86 14.13 -10.98
N GLN A 534 -1.36 13.33 -10.08
CA GLN A 534 -0.54 13.83 -8.97
C GLN A 534 0.79 14.45 -9.44
N ASP A 535 1.23 14.17 -10.68
CA ASP A 535 2.41 14.80 -11.26
C ASP A 535 2.27 16.33 -11.35
N ASP A 536 1.02 16.82 -11.45
CA ASP A 536 0.70 18.24 -11.53
C ASP A 536 0.89 18.98 -10.20
N LEU A 537 0.91 18.27 -9.05
CA LEU A 537 0.98 18.89 -7.72
C LEU A 537 2.28 19.64 -7.48
N PHE A 538 3.44 19.08 -7.88
CA PHE A 538 4.74 19.71 -7.72
C PHE A 538 4.75 21.12 -8.33
N HIS A 539 4.26 21.23 -9.55
CA HIS A 539 4.21 22.48 -10.29
C HIS A 539 3.12 23.42 -9.76
N THR A 540 1.99 22.89 -9.36
CA THR A 540 0.89 23.66 -8.74
C THR A 540 1.32 24.29 -7.41
N LEU A 541 2.12 23.58 -6.58
CA LEU A 541 2.66 24.14 -5.33
C LEU A 541 3.72 25.22 -5.60
N LEU A 542 4.50 25.11 -6.66
CA LEU A 542 5.42 26.19 -7.06
C LEU A 542 4.65 27.41 -7.58
N GLY A 543 3.65 27.19 -8.45
CA GLY A 543 2.85 28.26 -9.03
C GLY A 543 2.02 29.04 -8.02
N ILE A 544 1.35 28.33 -7.06
CA ILE A 544 0.52 29.02 -6.04
C ILE A 544 1.32 29.95 -5.13
N PHE A 545 2.65 29.72 -4.99
CA PHE A 545 3.56 30.59 -4.25
C PHE A 545 4.38 31.53 -5.14
N ASP A 546 4.04 31.62 -6.44
CA ASP A 546 4.77 32.45 -7.44
C ASP A 546 6.28 32.16 -7.48
N VAL A 547 6.66 30.91 -7.33
CA VAL A 547 8.08 30.53 -7.31
C VAL A 547 8.61 30.36 -8.73
N LYS A 548 9.59 31.18 -9.08
CA LYS A 548 10.39 31.01 -10.29
C LYS A 548 11.60 30.13 -10.01
N THR A 549 11.69 29.03 -10.72
CA THR A 549 12.84 28.11 -10.72
C THR A 549 12.89 27.39 -12.07
N LYS A 550 14.02 26.77 -12.40
CA LYS A 550 14.17 25.98 -13.64
C LYS A 550 13.34 24.70 -13.65
N GLU A 551 12.98 24.20 -12.46
CA GLU A 551 12.17 23.00 -12.27
C GLU A 551 10.67 23.27 -12.49
N TYR A 552 10.21 24.52 -12.52
CA TYR A 552 8.81 24.86 -12.72
C TYR A 552 8.38 24.72 -14.19
N ASN A 553 7.33 23.93 -14.42
CA ASN A 553 6.68 23.77 -15.71
C ASN A 553 5.23 24.29 -15.66
N LYS A 554 4.97 25.45 -16.26
CA LYS A 554 3.65 26.10 -16.28
C LYS A 554 2.56 25.19 -16.87
N LYS A 555 2.89 24.30 -17.82
CA LYS A 555 1.91 23.39 -18.45
C LYS A 555 1.37 22.33 -17.49
N MET A 556 2.08 22.02 -16.45
CA MET A 556 1.68 21.06 -15.41
C MET A 556 1.11 21.75 -14.17
N ASP A 557 1.02 23.07 -14.15
CA ASP A 557 0.38 23.81 -13.05
C ASP A 557 -1.13 23.88 -13.27
N ILE A 558 -1.90 23.18 -12.45
CA ILE A 558 -3.38 23.11 -12.52
C ILE A 558 -4.00 24.52 -12.49
N LEU A 559 -3.40 25.46 -11.75
CA LEU A 559 -3.96 26.80 -11.55
C LEU A 559 -3.69 27.73 -12.73
N HIS A 560 -2.54 27.59 -13.40
CA HIS A 560 -2.06 28.49 -14.43
C HIS A 560 -1.98 27.88 -15.83
N ASN A 561 -2.43 26.65 -15.99
CA ASN A 561 -2.42 25.98 -17.29
C ASN A 561 -3.49 26.60 -18.23
N GLU A 562 -3.05 27.16 -19.32
CA GLU A 562 -3.89 27.65 -20.42
C GLU A 562 -3.93 26.56 -21.52
N HIS A 563 -4.74 25.52 -21.34
CA HIS A 563 -5.04 24.54 -22.40
C HIS A 563 -6.22 24.99 -23.24
#